data_fad79e39db53c25851115fed9241727a
#
_entry.id   fad79e39db53c25851115fed9241727a
#
_cell.length_a   1.000
_cell.length_b   1.000
_cell.length_c   1.000
_cell.angle_alpha   90.00
_cell.angle_beta   90.00
_cell.angle_gamma   90.00
#
_symmetry.space_group_name_H-M   'P 1'
#
loop_
_entity.id
_entity.type
_entity.pdbx_description
1 polymer ?
#
loop_
_entity_poly.entity_id
_entity_poly.type
_entity_poly.pdbx_seq_one_letter_code
_entity_poly.pdbx_strand_id
1 'polypeptide(L)'
;MIISLREATLATGGGKAVGLGRLVEAGFPVPDGFVISAEVYRQAVANLDLADLLARGGAGAVRDAVEAQALPEQVVAPIREYLAAWGGDVAVAVRSSATAEDLPEASFAGQQDTFLGVVGVDAVCAAVRSCWASLWTNRAVNYRQRHNIDHTEVAIAVIVQRLIDATTAGVLFTVDPISGAEETVINASWGLGESVVAGAVTPDDYRVSGNHISVQVGAKQSRLDRSGS
;
A
#
# COMPACT_ATOMS: atom_id res chain seq x y z
N MET A 1 16.76 5.30 1.76
CA MET A 1 16.95 4.95 3.16
C MET A 1 15.74 4.15 3.65
N ILE A 2 15.96 3.13 4.49
CA ILE A 2 14.87 2.47 5.22
C ILE A 2 14.64 3.23 6.52
N ILE A 3 13.38 3.46 6.87
CA ILE A 3 12.95 4.15 8.09
C ILE A 3 11.88 3.33 8.81
N SER A 4 11.71 3.54 10.10
CA SER A 4 10.61 2.93 10.85
C SER A 4 9.26 3.57 10.49
N LEU A 5 8.15 2.90 10.79
CA LEU A 5 6.81 3.47 10.60
C LEU A 5 6.62 4.78 11.38
N ARG A 6 7.24 4.91 12.56
CA ARG A 6 7.15 6.12 13.41
C ARG A 6 7.87 7.33 12.84
N GLU A 7 8.95 7.10 12.08
CA GLU A 7 9.76 8.17 11.47
C GLU A 7 9.20 8.63 10.13
N ALA A 8 8.14 7.96 9.62
CA ALA A 8 7.57 8.28 8.33
C ALA A 8 6.88 9.66 8.35
N THR A 9 7.22 10.49 7.39
CA THR A 9 6.53 11.75 7.07
C THR A 9 5.82 11.65 5.73
N LEU A 10 4.95 12.58 5.39
CA LEU A 10 4.32 12.61 4.06
C LEU A 10 5.37 12.60 2.94
N ALA A 11 6.44 13.36 3.09
CA ALA A 11 7.50 13.48 2.08
C ALA A 11 8.37 12.22 1.95
N THR A 12 8.56 11.46 3.02
CA THR A 12 9.45 10.28 3.04
C THR A 12 8.70 8.97 2.92
N GLY A 13 7.50 8.86 3.52
CA GLY A 13 6.75 7.61 3.67
C GLY A 13 5.38 7.61 2.99
N GLY A 14 4.86 8.78 2.62
CA GLY A 14 3.50 8.91 2.10
C GLY A 14 2.40 8.73 3.16
N GLY A 15 1.15 8.97 2.77
CA GLY A 15 -0.01 9.02 3.67
C GLY A 15 -0.25 7.71 4.45
N LYS A 16 -0.14 6.56 3.78
CA LYS A 16 -0.35 5.26 4.45
C LYS A 16 0.68 4.99 5.56
N ALA A 17 1.96 5.29 5.31
CA ALA A 17 3.00 5.08 6.31
C ALA A 17 2.82 6.01 7.52
N VAL A 18 2.47 7.28 7.27
CA VAL A 18 2.14 8.25 8.33
C VAL A 18 0.95 7.79 9.15
N GLY A 19 -0.12 7.30 8.50
CA GLY A 19 -1.29 6.75 9.19
C GLY A 19 -0.93 5.57 10.10
N LEU A 20 -0.11 4.62 9.62
CA LEU A 20 0.39 3.51 10.42
C LEU A 20 1.26 3.99 11.59
N GLY A 21 2.16 4.95 11.36
CA GLY A 21 3.00 5.54 12.40
C GLY A 21 2.16 6.14 13.54
N ARG A 22 1.12 6.90 13.22
CA ARG A 22 0.17 7.47 14.18
C ARG A 22 -0.56 6.39 15.00
N LEU A 23 -0.96 5.29 14.37
CA LEU A 23 -1.57 4.17 15.08
C LEU A 23 -0.59 3.51 16.05
N VAL A 24 0.67 3.33 15.65
CA VAL A 24 1.74 2.81 16.52
C VAL A 24 1.97 3.73 17.71
N GLU A 25 2.02 5.05 17.50
CA GLU A 25 2.18 6.05 18.57
C GLU A 25 0.99 6.07 19.53
N ALA A 26 -0.21 5.87 19.01
CA ALA A 26 -1.44 5.77 19.82
C ALA A 26 -1.58 4.42 20.55
N GLY A 27 -0.64 3.49 20.40
CA GLY A 27 -0.62 2.19 21.09
C GLY A 27 -1.52 1.14 20.47
N PHE A 28 -2.00 1.32 19.25
CA PHE A 28 -2.73 0.28 18.53
C PHE A 28 -1.81 -0.87 18.11
N PRO A 29 -2.30 -2.12 18.06
CA PRO A 29 -1.53 -3.30 17.68
C PRO A 29 -1.31 -3.34 16.15
N VAL A 30 -0.40 -2.49 15.66
CA VAL A 30 0.03 -2.47 14.26
C VAL A 30 1.07 -3.56 14.03
N PRO A 31 0.93 -4.42 13.01
CA PRO A 31 1.96 -5.38 12.67
C PRO A 31 3.31 -4.71 12.39
N ASP A 32 4.40 -5.36 12.79
CA ASP A 32 5.76 -4.86 12.55
C ASP A 32 5.99 -4.59 11.07
N GLY A 33 6.72 -3.52 10.79
CA GLY A 33 7.00 -3.10 9.43
C GLY A 33 8.05 -2.00 9.36
N PHE A 34 8.51 -1.75 8.15
CA PHE A 34 9.42 -0.66 7.82
C PHE A 34 8.99 0.01 6.51
N VAL A 35 9.57 1.17 6.25
CA VAL A 35 9.29 1.95 5.05
C VAL A 35 10.57 2.13 4.24
N ILE A 36 10.54 1.77 2.97
CA ILE A 36 11.53 2.17 1.97
C ILE A 36 11.11 3.56 1.49
N SER A 37 11.90 4.57 1.83
CA SER A 37 11.50 5.96 1.62
C SER A 37 11.39 6.32 0.14
N ALA A 38 10.57 7.32 -0.17
CA ALA A 38 10.41 7.87 -1.52
C ALA A 38 11.73 8.37 -2.14
N GLU A 39 12.72 8.71 -1.31
CA GLU A 39 14.05 9.09 -1.76
C GLU A 39 14.79 7.93 -2.45
N VAL A 40 14.57 6.68 -2.02
CA VAL A 40 15.15 5.50 -2.69
C VAL A 40 14.59 5.37 -4.11
N TYR A 41 13.29 5.60 -4.30
CA TYR A 41 12.69 5.65 -5.61
C TYR A 41 13.32 6.74 -6.49
N ARG A 42 13.44 7.98 -5.98
CA ARG A 42 14.05 9.09 -6.72
C ARG A 42 15.48 8.77 -7.17
N GLN A 43 16.27 8.16 -6.29
CA GLN A 43 17.63 7.73 -6.61
C GLN A 43 17.65 6.62 -7.66
N ALA A 44 16.76 5.65 -7.57
CA ALA A 44 16.67 4.56 -8.54
C ALA A 44 16.35 5.04 -9.96
N VAL A 45 15.51 6.07 -10.09
CA VAL A 45 15.10 6.61 -11.40
C VAL A 45 15.92 7.81 -11.87
N ALA A 46 16.88 8.28 -11.08
CA ALA A 46 17.62 9.52 -11.35
C ALA A 46 18.37 9.53 -12.69
N ASN A 47 18.77 8.36 -13.19
CA ASN A 47 19.46 8.21 -14.47
C ASN A 47 18.52 7.90 -15.64
N LEU A 48 17.20 7.86 -15.42
CA LEU A 48 16.21 7.63 -16.45
C LEU A 48 15.68 8.97 -16.96
N ASP A 49 15.67 9.16 -18.27
CA ASP A 49 14.92 10.25 -18.89
C ASP A 49 13.44 9.82 -19.00
N LEU A 50 12.72 10.00 -17.90
CA LEU A 50 11.31 9.59 -17.78
C LEU A 50 10.41 10.34 -18.78
N ALA A 51 10.77 11.60 -19.12
CA ALA A 51 10.02 12.41 -20.07
C ALA A 51 10.18 11.86 -21.50
N ASP A 52 11.41 11.53 -21.90
CA ASP A 52 11.68 10.95 -23.21
C ASP A 52 11.08 9.54 -23.34
N LEU A 53 11.21 8.70 -22.30
CA LEU A 53 10.58 7.38 -22.26
C LEU A 53 9.06 7.47 -22.41
N LEU A 54 8.42 8.43 -21.71
CA LEU A 54 7.00 8.65 -21.79
C LEU A 54 6.57 9.14 -23.19
N ALA A 55 7.33 10.05 -23.77
CA ALA A 55 7.03 10.61 -25.09
C ALA A 55 7.16 9.59 -26.22
N ARG A 56 8.14 8.68 -26.15
CA ARG A 56 8.41 7.70 -27.23
C ARG A 56 7.66 6.40 -27.06
N GLY A 57 7.48 5.91 -25.84
CA GLY A 57 6.94 4.58 -25.58
C GLY A 57 5.74 4.56 -24.62
N GLY A 58 5.27 5.74 -24.21
CA GLY A 58 4.13 5.88 -23.29
C GLY A 58 4.42 5.36 -21.89
N ALA A 59 3.37 5.24 -21.10
CA ALA A 59 3.45 4.81 -19.70
C ALA A 59 4.08 3.41 -19.54
N GLY A 60 3.85 2.50 -20.50
CA GLY A 60 4.42 1.15 -20.48
C GLY A 60 5.95 1.15 -20.51
N ALA A 61 6.56 1.95 -21.40
CA ALA A 61 8.02 2.03 -21.50
C ALA A 61 8.66 2.58 -20.22
N VAL A 62 8.02 3.56 -19.58
CA VAL A 62 8.49 4.09 -18.29
C VAL A 62 8.35 3.02 -17.20
N ARG A 63 7.22 2.34 -17.15
CA ARG A 63 6.95 1.27 -16.20
C ARG A 63 8.02 0.17 -16.29
N ASP A 64 8.29 -0.33 -17.50
CA ASP A 64 9.28 -1.37 -17.72
C ASP A 64 10.69 -0.91 -17.32
N ALA A 65 11.06 0.33 -17.65
CA ALA A 65 12.35 0.91 -17.27
C ALA A 65 12.50 1.07 -15.76
N VAL A 66 11.45 1.46 -15.04
CA VAL A 66 11.43 1.59 -13.57
C VAL A 66 11.51 0.20 -12.93
N GLU A 67 10.76 -0.78 -13.42
CA GLU A 67 10.73 -2.14 -12.88
C GLU A 67 12.06 -2.86 -13.06
N ALA A 68 12.82 -2.50 -14.11
CA ALA A 68 14.16 -3.02 -14.37
C ALA A 68 15.25 -2.47 -13.44
N GLN A 69 14.97 -1.42 -12.66
CA GLN A 69 15.97 -0.84 -11.75
C GLN A 69 16.31 -1.80 -10.61
N ALA A 70 17.60 -1.98 -10.34
CA ALA A 70 18.04 -2.74 -9.18
C ALA A 70 17.94 -1.89 -7.90
N LEU A 71 17.54 -2.51 -6.79
CA LEU A 71 17.69 -1.88 -5.48
C LEU A 71 19.18 -1.88 -5.09
N PRO A 72 19.72 -0.76 -4.59
CA PRO A 72 21.10 -0.72 -4.13
C PRO A 72 21.28 -1.58 -2.87
N GLU A 73 22.48 -2.17 -2.69
CA GLU A 73 22.76 -3.07 -1.55
C GLU A 73 22.52 -2.40 -0.20
N GLN A 74 22.72 -1.10 -0.10
CA GLN A 74 22.40 -0.31 1.10
C GLN A 74 20.90 -0.32 1.48
N VAL A 75 20.02 -0.77 0.58
CA VAL A 75 18.59 -0.99 0.83
C VAL A 75 18.32 -2.48 0.99
N VAL A 76 18.96 -3.33 0.19
CA VAL A 76 18.75 -4.79 0.22
C VAL A 76 19.27 -5.40 1.52
N ALA A 77 20.44 -4.96 2.03
CA ALA A 77 20.99 -5.48 3.28
C ALA A 77 20.06 -5.27 4.48
N PRO A 78 19.52 -4.07 4.75
CA PRO A 78 18.53 -3.90 5.81
C PRO A 78 17.24 -4.69 5.60
N ILE A 79 16.75 -4.86 4.36
CA ILE A 79 15.59 -5.75 4.09
C ILE A 79 15.89 -7.17 4.58
N ARG A 80 17.07 -7.69 4.26
CA ARG A 80 17.54 -9.03 4.69
C ARG A 80 17.60 -9.13 6.21
N GLU A 81 18.10 -8.10 6.90
CA GLU A 81 18.18 -8.05 8.35
C GLU A 81 16.78 -8.05 9.00
N TYR A 82 15.85 -7.24 8.51
CA TYR A 82 14.47 -7.24 9.01
C TYR A 82 13.78 -8.59 8.83
N LEU A 83 13.88 -9.19 7.63
CA LEU A 83 13.27 -10.49 7.37
C LEU A 83 13.89 -11.58 8.25
N ALA A 84 15.21 -11.58 8.43
CA ALA A 84 15.90 -12.52 9.33
C ALA A 84 15.45 -12.37 10.79
N ALA A 85 15.31 -11.12 11.29
CA ALA A 85 14.82 -10.84 12.63
C ALA A 85 13.36 -11.31 12.85
N TRP A 86 12.56 -11.36 11.79
CA TRP A 86 11.20 -11.86 11.84
C TRP A 86 11.07 -13.39 11.65
N GLY A 87 12.17 -14.11 11.41
CA GLY A 87 12.21 -15.57 11.27
C GLY A 87 12.57 -16.09 9.88
N GLY A 88 13.03 -15.24 8.98
CA GLY A 88 13.54 -15.60 7.64
C GLY A 88 12.44 -15.80 6.59
N ASP A 89 11.65 -16.85 6.73
CA ASP A 89 10.57 -17.22 5.78
C ASP A 89 9.20 -16.60 6.12
N VAL A 90 9.22 -15.46 6.78
CA VAL A 90 8.00 -14.73 7.11
C VAL A 90 7.34 -14.15 5.86
N ALA A 91 6.04 -14.34 5.72
CA ALA A 91 5.28 -13.66 4.69
C ALA A 91 5.05 -12.19 5.05
N VAL A 92 5.21 -11.32 4.08
CA VAL A 92 4.98 -9.88 4.23
C VAL A 92 3.96 -9.37 3.22
N ALA A 93 3.37 -8.23 3.55
CA ALA A 93 2.64 -7.37 2.61
C ALA A 93 3.58 -6.25 2.16
N VAL A 94 3.72 -6.06 0.85
CA VAL A 94 4.46 -4.97 0.23
C VAL A 94 3.47 -4.02 -0.41
N ARG A 95 3.42 -2.77 0.07
CA ARG A 95 2.35 -1.83 -0.24
C ARG A 95 2.93 -0.49 -0.68
N SER A 96 2.45 0.02 -1.78
CA SER A 96 2.77 1.38 -2.22
C SER A 96 2.13 2.44 -1.31
N SER A 97 2.87 3.53 -1.08
CA SER A 97 2.43 4.70 -0.32
C SER A 97 2.92 5.96 -1.02
N ALA A 98 2.05 6.60 -1.77
CA ALA A 98 2.43 7.77 -2.56
C ALA A 98 2.56 9.02 -1.67
N THR A 99 3.52 9.89 -1.99
CA THR A 99 3.72 11.16 -1.28
C THR A 99 2.66 12.20 -1.64
N ALA A 100 1.92 12.00 -2.73
CA ALA A 100 0.86 12.87 -3.22
C ALA A 100 -0.56 12.31 -3.00
N GLU A 101 -0.72 11.28 -2.17
CA GLU A 101 -2.00 10.57 -1.97
C GLU A 101 -3.08 11.44 -1.30
N ASP A 102 -2.67 12.44 -0.52
CA ASP A 102 -3.54 13.32 0.27
C ASP A 102 -3.81 14.70 -0.38
N LEU A 103 -3.56 14.86 -1.67
CA LEU A 103 -4.03 16.08 -2.33
C LEU A 103 -5.56 16.08 -2.36
N PRO A 104 -6.25 17.15 -1.91
CA PRO A 104 -7.70 17.19 -1.71
C PRO A 104 -8.55 16.83 -2.93
N GLU A 105 -7.96 16.91 -4.13
CA GLU A 105 -8.59 16.60 -5.41
C GLU A 105 -8.03 15.35 -6.08
N ALA A 106 -7.08 14.66 -5.44
CA ALA A 106 -6.33 13.55 -6.02
C ALA A 106 -6.56 12.23 -5.25
N SER A 107 -7.77 11.66 -5.38
CA SER A 107 -7.99 10.30 -4.88
C SER A 107 -7.25 9.28 -5.75
N PHE A 108 -6.04 8.91 -5.36
CA PHE A 108 -5.32 7.74 -5.88
C PHE A 108 -5.86 6.42 -5.27
N ALA A 109 -7.02 6.48 -4.61
CA ALA A 109 -7.64 5.31 -4.02
C ALA A 109 -7.85 4.20 -5.06
N GLY A 110 -7.38 3.00 -4.74
CA GLY A 110 -7.49 1.83 -5.61
C GLY A 110 -6.56 1.81 -6.84
N GLN A 111 -5.56 2.70 -6.91
CA GLN A 111 -4.58 2.73 -8.01
C GLN A 111 -3.20 2.21 -7.60
N GLN A 112 -3.04 1.79 -6.35
CA GLN A 112 -1.77 1.42 -5.78
C GLN A 112 -1.71 -0.08 -5.51
N ASP A 113 -0.65 -0.70 -6.00
CA ASP A 113 -0.47 -2.14 -5.89
C ASP A 113 -0.13 -2.56 -4.46
N THR A 114 -0.75 -3.64 -4.03
CA THR A 114 -0.45 -4.34 -2.78
C THR A 114 -0.12 -5.79 -3.13
N PHE A 115 1.04 -6.26 -2.70
CA PHE A 115 1.49 -7.63 -2.86
C PHE A 115 1.44 -8.32 -1.51
N LEU A 116 0.59 -9.33 -1.38
CA LEU A 116 0.39 -10.11 -0.16
C LEU A 116 1.13 -11.45 -0.24
N GLY A 117 1.56 -11.95 0.92
CA GLY A 117 2.20 -13.27 1.00
C GLY A 117 3.59 -13.34 0.37
N VAL A 118 4.27 -12.20 0.22
CA VAL A 118 5.62 -12.14 -0.33
C VAL A 118 6.61 -12.75 0.67
N VAL A 119 7.45 -13.71 0.22
CA VAL A 119 8.43 -14.40 1.06
C VAL A 119 9.82 -14.31 0.45
N GLY A 120 10.81 -13.96 1.26
CA GLY A 120 12.22 -13.89 0.86
C GLY A 120 12.64 -12.55 0.28
N VAL A 121 13.95 -12.27 0.37
CA VAL A 121 14.53 -10.95 0.02
C VAL A 121 14.30 -10.60 -1.44
N ASP A 122 14.56 -11.54 -2.35
CA ASP A 122 14.46 -11.30 -3.80
C ASP A 122 13.01 -10.98 -4.21
N ALA A 123 12.04 -11.70 -3.65
CA ALA A 123 10.62 -11.46 -3.90
C ALA A 123 10.17 -10.11 -3.33
N VAL A 124 10.64 -9.71 -2.14
CA VAL A 124 10.38 -8.38 -1.58
C VAL A 124 10.97 -7.30 -2.48
N CYS A 125 12.21 -7.45 -2.94
CA CYS A 125 12.84 -6.51 -3.87
C CYS A 125 12.08 -6.41 -5.19
N ALA A 126 11.57 -7.51 -5.72
CA ALA A 126 10.72 -7.52 -6.92
C ALA A 126 9.41 -6.76 -6.67
N ALA A 127 8.72 -7.04 -5.58
CA ALA A 127 7.48 -6.36 -5.21
C ALA A 127 7.69 -4.84 -4.99
N VAL A 128 8.83 -4.43 -4.42
CA VAL A 128 9.20 -3.01 -4.29
C VAL A 128 9.29 -2.33 -5.67
N ARG A 129 9.96 -2.96 -6.63
CA ARG A 129 10.06 -2.42 -8.00
C ARG A 129 8.69 -2.33 -8.68
N SER A 130 7.85 -3.34 -8.50
CA SER A 130 6.48 -3.31 -9.02
C SER A 130 5.63 -2.22 -8.36
N CYS A 131 5.79 -1.97 -7.04
CA CYS A 131 5.19 -0.79 -6.39
C CYS A 131 5.65 0.52 -7.03
N TRP A 132 6.95 0.68 -7.33
CA TRP A 132 7.46 1.87 -8.02
C TRP A 132 6.88 2.01 -9.42
N ALA A 133 6.80 0.90 -10.16
CA ALA A 133 6.25 0.85 -11.50
C ALA A 133 4.75 1.20 -11.54
N SER A 134 4.01 1.01 -10.44
CA SER A 134 2.58 1.35 -10.35
C SER A 134 2.30 2.85 -10.52
N LEU A 135 3.26 3.73 -10.26
CA LEU A 135 3.16 5.17 -10.59
C LEU A 135 2.99 5.43 -12.09
N TRP A 136 3.37 4.49 -12.93
CA TRP A 136 3.42 4.63 -14.38
C TRP A 136 2.36 3.79 -15.11
N THR A 137 1.24 3.50 -14.44
CA THR A 137 0.06 2.97 -15.14
C THR A 137 -0.54 4.05 -16.04
N ASN A 138 -1.17 3.64 -17.16
CA ASN A 138 -1.86 4.57 -18.05
C ASN A 138 -2.87 5.46 -17.29
N ARG A 139 -3.57 4.88 -16.33
CA ARG A 139 -4.52 5.60 -15.48
C ARG A 139 -3.83 6.68 -14.65
N ALA A 140 -2.72 6.36 -13.98
CA ALA A 140 -1.98 7.30 -13.15
C ALA A 140 -1.35 8.43 -13.98
N VAL A 141 -0.79 8.11 -15.16
CA VAL A 141 -0.23 9.10 -16.10
C VAL A 141 -1.31 10.04 -16.61
N ASN A 142 -2.43 9.50 -17.12
CA ASN A 142 -3.55 10.29 -17.61
C ASN A 142 -4.16 11.19 -16.53
N TYR A 143 -4.25 10.68 -15.30
CA TYR A 143 -4.72 11.47 -14.17
C TYR A 143 -3.81 12.70 -13.93
N ARG A 144 -2.49 12.48 -13.80
CA ARG A 144 -1.53 13.58 -13.63
C ARG A 144 -1.58 14.60 -14.76
N GLN A 145 -1.70 14.14 -16.00
CA GLN A 145 -1.83 15.04 -17.16
C GLN A 145 -3.08 15.93 -17.08
N ARG A 146 -4.22 15.34 -16.69
CA ARG A 146 -5.49 16.11 -16.55
C ARG A 146 -5.44 17.15 -15.44
N HIS A 147 -4.66 16.90 -14.39
CA HIS A 147 -4.54 17.80 -13.24
C HIS A 147 -3.28 18.66 -13.28
N ASN A 148 -2.54 18.67 -14.41
CA ASN A 148 -1.29 19.41 -14.58
C ASN A 148 -0.25 19.14 -13.48
N ILE A 149 -0.18 17.89 -13.00
CA ILE A 149 0.80 17.42 -12.03
C ILE A 149 2.06 17.00 -12.79
N ASP A 150 3.21 17.58 -12.42
CA ASP A 150 4.49 17.19 -13.02
C ASP A 150 4.83 15.73 -12.66
N HIS A 151 5.12 14.94 -13.67
CA HIS A 151 5.51 13.55 -13.52
C HIS A 151 6.80 13.35 -12.73
N THR A 152 7.70 14.35 -12.74
CA THR A 152 8.99 14.31 -12.05
C THR A 152 8.90 14.61 -10.55
N GLU A 153 7.82 15.28 -10.11
CA GLU A 153 7.59 15.63 -8.71
C GLU A 153 6.97 14.48 -7.92
N VAL A 154 6.38 13.49 -8.62
CA VAL A 154 5.71 12.38 -7.96
C VAL A 154 6.72 11.33 -7.50
N ALA A 155 6.61 10.92 -6.26
CA ALA A 155 7.43 9.86 -5.71
C ALA A 155 6.58 8.91 -4.87
N ILE A 156 7.09 7.72 -4.64
CA ILE A 156 6.40 6.66 -3.94
C ILE A 156 7.34 6.02 -2.92
N ALA A 157 6.85 5.90 -1.71
CA ALA A 157 7.46 5.05 -0.70
C ALA A 157 6.83 3.65 -0.75
N VAL A 158 7.49 2.68 -0.18
CA VAL A 158 6.99 1.31 -0.09
C VAL A 158 7.04 0.85 1.35
N ILE A 159 5.89 0.38 1.85
CA ILE A 159 5.76 -0.20 3.18
C ILE A 159 5.93 -1.71 3.03
N VAL A 160 6.85 -2.29 3.81
CA VAL A 160 7.00 -3.74 3.98
C VAL A 160 6.55 -4.07 5.39
N GLN A 161 5.52 -4.87 5.53
CA GLN A 161 4.88 -5.16 6.81
C GLN A 161 4.62 -6.65 6.96
N ARG A 162 4.78 -7.21 8.16
CA ARG A 162 4.45 -8.61 8.43
C ARG A 162 2.99 -8.87 8.08
N LEU A 163 2.75 -9.90 7.29
CA LEU A 163 1.40 -10.32 6.96
C LEU A 163 0.81 -11.13 8.13
N ILE A 164 -0.33 -10.69 8.63
CA ILE A 164 -1.09 -11.42 9.63
C ILE A 164 -1.95 -12.46 8.92
N ASP A 165 -1.83 -13.71 9.33
CA ASP A 165 -2.69 -14.80 8.85
C ASP A 165 -4.06 -14.72 9.55
N ALA A 166 -4.87 -13.78 9.04
CA ALA A 166 -6.13 -13.43 9.65
C ALA A 166 -7.21 -14.48 9.35
N THR A 167 -7.90 -14.95 10.38
CA THR A 167 -9.12 -15.78 10.22
C THR A 167 -10.31 -14.93 9.82
N THR A 168 -10.32 -13.66 10.25
CA THR A 168 -11.31 -12.64 9.90
C THR A 168 -10.62 -11.30 9.76
N ALA A 169 -11.07 -10.50 8.80
CA ALA A 169 -10.58 -9.15 8.59
C ALA A 169 -11.71 -8.23 8.09
N GLY A 170 -11.49 -6.94 8.17
CA GLY A 170 -12.49 -5.98 7.72
C GLY A 170 -11.98 -4.56 7.63
N VAL A 171 -12.90 -3.67 7.28
CA VAL A 171 -12.68 -2.21 7.24
C VAL A 171 -13.62 -1.55 8.24
N LEU A 172 -13.10 -0.62 9.00
CA LEU A 172 -13.86 0.18 9.96
C LEU A 172 -13.82 1.66 9.57
N PHE A 173 -14.99 2.28 9.59
CA PHE A 173 -15.18 3.72 9.45
C PHE A 173 -15.76 4.28 10.74
N THR A 174 -15.20 5.36 11.26
CA THR A 174 -15.71 6.03 12.47
C THR A 174 -16.89 6.96 12.19
N VAL A 175 -17.15 7.21 10.91
CA VAL A 175 -18.31 7.96 10.38
C VAL A 175 -18.80 7.19 9.16
N ASP A 176 -20.11 7.06 8.97
CA ASP A 176 -20.65 6.40 7.79
C ASP A 176 -20.18 7.12 6.51
N PRO A 177 -19.39 6.46 5.65
CA PRO A 177 -18.82 7.09 4.46
C PRO A 177 -19.86 7.44 3.38
N ILE A 178 -21.10 6.94 3.49
CA ILE A 178 -22.18 7.18 2.53
C ILE A 178 -23.07 8.32 3.00
N SER A 179 -23.54 8.26 4.25
CA SER A 179 -24.49 9.24 4.78
C SER A 179 -23.83 10.39 5.55
N GLY A 180 -22.59 10.22 5.99
CA GLY A 180 -21.92 11.16 6.90
C GLY A 180 -22.43 11.12 8.34
N ALA A 181 -23.27 10.15 8.70
CA ALA A 181 -23.79 10.01 10.06
C ALA A 181 -22.68 9.64 11.04
N GLU A 182 -22.78 10.13 12.27
CA GLU A 182 -21.86 9.80 13.38
C GLU A 182 -22.17 8.40 13.93
N GLU A 183 -21.91 7.40 13.12
CA GLU A 183 -21.97 5.99 13.51
C GLU A 183 -20.74 5.24 13.00
N THR A 184 -20.28 4.23 13.74
CA THR A 184 -19.19 3.37 13.28
C THR A 184 -19.76 2.29 12.36
N VAL A 185 -19.20 2.20 11.16
CA VAL A 185 -19.54 1.15 10.18
C VAL A 185 -18.37 0.19 10.05
N ILE A 186 -18.63 -1.12 10.18
CA ILE A 186 -17.61 -2.17 10.04
C ILE A 186 -18.08 -3.17 8.99
N ASN A 187 -17.28 -3.34 7.94
CA ASN A 187 -17.48 -4.39 6.94
C ASN A 187 -16.45 -5.48 7.18
N ALA A 188 -16.89 -6.70 7.48
CA ALA A 188 -16.00 -7.81 7.84
C ALA A 188 -16.32 -9.11 7.09
N SER A 189 -15.27 -9.89 6.80
CA SER A 189 -15.39 -11.20 6.16
C SER A 189 -14.33 -12.17 6.68
N TRP A 190 -14.40 -13.42 6.22
CA TRP A 190 -13.42 -14.45 6.51
C TRP A 190 -12.12 -14.21 5.74
N GLY A 191 -10.98 -14.58 6.35
CA GLY A 191 -9.67 -14.53 5.72
C GLY A 191 -9.07 -13.11 5.68
N LEU A 192 -8.26 -12.85 4.65
CA LEU A 192 -7.55 -11.59 4.49
C LEU A 192 -8.48 -10.44 4.06
N GLY A 193 -8.22 -9.25 4.57
CA GLY A 193 -9.03 -8.05 4.33
C GLY A 193 -9.09 -7.58 2.87
N GLU A 194 -8.18 -8.05 2.03
CA GLU A 194 -8.15 -7.69 0.61
C GLU A 194 -9.46 -8.06 -0.10
N SER A 195 -10.09 -9.19 0.25
CA SER A 195 -11.38 -9.60 -0.30
C SER A 195 -12.50 -8.60 -0.03
N VAL A 196 -12.47 -7.92 1.12
CA VAL A 196 -13.42 -6.86 1.49
C VAL A 196 -13.11 -5.57 0.74
N VAL A 197 -11.84 -5.17 0.73
CA VAL A 197 -11.37 -3.92 0.07
C VAL A 197 -11.58 -3.97 -1.44
N ALA A 198 -11.30 -5.12 -2.06
CA ALA A 198 -11.50 -5.33 -3.50
C ALA A 198 -12.99 -5.52 -3.90
N GLY A 199 -13.91 -5.59 -2.93
CA GLY A 199 -15.32 -5.87 -3.20
C GLY A 199 -15.58 -7.27 -3.77
N ALA A 200 -14.67 -8.22 -3.53
CA ALA A 200 -14.76 -9.58 -4.03
C ALA A 200 -15.77 -10.44 -3.26
N VAL A 201 -16.18 -10.00 -2.10
CA VAL A 201 -17.16 -10.67 -1.23
C VAL A 201 -18.23 -9.69 -0.76
N THR A 202 -19.41 -10.21 -0.42
CA THR A 202 -20.43 -9.46 0.31
C THR A 202 -20.15 -9.64 1.81
N PRO A 203 -19.54 -8.63 2.49
CA PRO A 203 -19.15 -8.76 3.90
C PRO A 203 -20.36 -8.68 4.82
N ASP A 204 -20.17 -9.03 6.09
CA ASP A 204 -21.08 -8.62 7.14
C ASP A 204 -20.95 -7.10 7.33
N ASP A 205 -22.09 -6.40 7.46
CA ASP A 205 -22.16 -4.97 7.76
C ASP A 205 -22.62 -4.81 9.21
N TYR A 206 -21.78 -4.21 10.02
CA TYR A 206 -22.08 -3.84 11.40
C TYR A 206 -22.19 -2.34 11.49
N ARG A 207 -23.27 -1.84 12.15
CA ARG A 207 -23.45 -0.42 12.45
C ARG A 207 -23.54 -0.25 13.94
N VAL A 208 -22.70 0.63 14.50
CA VAL A 208 -22.59 0.87 15.93
C VAL A 208 -22.89 2.34 16.21
N SER A 209 -23.99 2.59 16.93
CA SER A 209 -24.38 3.93 17.38
C SER A 209 -24.64 3.88 18.90
N GLY A 210 -23.74 4.50 19.67
CA GLY A 210 -23.76 4.40 21.12
C GLY A 210 -23.69 2.93 21.59
N ASN A 211 -24.71 2.47 22.31
CA ASN A 211 -24.81 1.09 22.79
C ASN A 211 -25.63 0.16 21.85
N HIS A 212 -26.07 0.69 20.71
CA HIS A 212 -26.84 -0.11 19.75
C HIS A 212 -25.93 -0.66 18.66
N ILE A 213 -26.06 -1.95 18.40
CA ILE A 213 -25.34 -2.65 17.32
C ILE A 213 -26.38 -3.32 16.44
N SER A 214 -26.41 -2.97 15.16
CA SER A 214 -27.16 -3.69 14.14
C SER A 214 -26.20 -4.46 13.24
N VAL A 215 -26.65 -5.62 12.73
CA VAL A 215 -25.82 -6.51 11.89
C VAL A 215 -26.65 -6.96 10.71
N GLN A 216 -26.06 -6.78 9.51
CA GLN A 216 -26.55 -7.40 8.28
C GLN A 216 -25.53 -8.43 7.83
N VAL A 217 -25.91 -9.72 7.88
CA VAL A 217 -25.02 -10.82 7.49
C VAL A 217 -24.90 -10.91 5.98
N GLY A 218 -23.66 -10.88 5.49
CA GLY A 218 -23.34 -11.01 4.08
C GLY A 218 -23.22 -12.47 3.60
N ALA A 219 -23.27 -12.67 2.30
CA ALA A 219 -23.26 -14.03 1.72
C ALA A 219 -21.90 -14.73 1.76
N LYS A 220 -20.79 -14.01 1.90
CA LYS A 220 -19.38 -14.49 2.04
C LYS A 220 -19.09 -15.86 1.37
N GLN A 221 -19.34 -15.93 0.05
CA GLN A 221 -19.24 -17.18 -0.71
C GLN A 221 -17.79 -17.65 -0.95
N SER A 222 -16.83 -16.76 -0.76
CA SER A 222 -15.41 -17.03 -0.93
C SER A 222 -14.61 -16.41 0.21
N ARG A 223 -13.40 -16.91 0.39
CA ARG A 223 -12.45 -16.46 1.38
C ARG A 223 -11.08 -16.32 0.70
N LEU A 224 -10.34 -15.29 1.03
CA LEU A 224 -8.95 -15.13 0.60
C LEU A 224 -8.04 -15.51 1.76
N ASP A 225 -7.25 -16.56 1.56
CA ASP A 225 -6.25 -17.02 2.51
C ASP A 225 -4.84 -16.57 2.10
N ARG A 226 -3.88 -16.72 3.02
CA ARG A 226 -2.47 -16.44 2.78
C ARG A 226 -1.89 -17.23 1.59
N SER A 227 -2.43 -18.40 1.28
CA SER A 227 -2.05 -19.25 0.15
C SER A 227 -2.65 -18.78 -1.19
N GLY A 228 -3.52 -17.78 -1.18
CA GLY A 228 -4.18 -17.28 -2.39
C GLY A 228 -5.32 -18.17 -2.90
N SER A 229 -5.86 -19.03 -2.04
CA SER A 229 -6.98 -19.95 -2.33
C SER A 229 -8.30 -19.39 -1.87
#